data_b65e24b3d27ea3cebee72780903067f1
#
_entry.id   b65e24b3d27ea3cebee72780903067f1
#
_cell.length_a   1.000
_cell.length_b   1.000
_cell.length_c   1.000
_cell.angle_alpha   90.00
_cell.angle_beta   90.00
_cell.angle_gamma   90.00
#
_symmetry.space_group_name_H-M   'P 1'
#
loop_
_entity.id
_entity.type
_entity.pdbx_description
1 polymer ?
#
loop_
_entity_poly.entity_id
_entity_poly.type
_entity_poly.pdbx_seq_one_letter_code
_entity_poly.pdbx_strand_id
1 'polypeptide(L)'
;MRIGILGGTGPAGKALAARLASVGFDVVVGSRSKYRAMEVVDNLLEQWPDRSLTIGAGDNTGAADTDVVVIATPWDGATQTAVSVEDRLRGKIVISMANALTKLGKEFQPLVPPRGSVAASVQAAVPQCLVAAAFHHVPAKELGDLSEPIESDVLICSDHVSAVETTSEIVAKIPNMRPLNAGELAMATPIESFTAVLLQLNMHYKTRVALKLAGIPEAPADTTAPAPRRAGSTGNGKAAGDGEPMAEPSA
;
A
#
# COMPACT_ATOMS: atom_id res chain seq x y z
N MET A 1 -19.02 -0.98 -1.02
CA MET A 1 -17.85 -1.30 -0.16
C MET A 1 -17.62 -0.12 0.78
N ARG A 2 -17.52 -0.41 2.05
CA ARG A 2 -17.23 0.56 3.11
C ARG A 2 -15.80 0.41 3.58
N ILE A 3 -15.06 1.53 3.70
CA ILE A 3 -13.63 1.52 4.01
C ILE A 3 -13.38 2.34 5.28
N GLY A 4 -12.81 1.71 6.31
CA GLY A 4 -12.41 2.40 7.53
C GLY A 4 -10.93 2.78 7.52
N ILE A 5 -10.59 3.96 8.01
CA ILE A 5 -9.21 4.44 8.05
C ILE A 5 -8.81 4.69 9.50
N LEU A 6 -8.05 3.77 10.08
CA LEU A 6 -7.52 3.90 11.44
C LEU A 6 -6.40 4.94 11.44
N GLY A 7 -6.47 5.88 12.38
CA GLY A 7 -5.57 7.04 12.37
C GLY A 7 -5.82 8.00 11.21
N GLY A 8 -7.04 7.99 10.66
CA GLY A 8 -7.43 8.76 9.47
C GLY A 8 -7.37 10.28 9.63
N THR A 9 -7.09 10.79 10.82
CA THR A 9 -6.94 12.25 11.06
C THR A 9 -5.55 12.80 10.70
N GLY A 10 -4.59 11.94 10.37
CA GLY A 10 -3.27 12.34 9.87
C GLY A 10 -3.31 12.82 8.41
N PRO A 11 -2.25 13.49 7.92
CA PRO A 11 -2.22 14.05 6.57
C PRO A 11 -2.52 13.03 5.48
N ALA A 12 -1.90 11.84 5.52
CA ALA A 12 -2.09 10.78 4.54
C ALA A 12 -3.47 10.12 4.67
N GLY A 13 -3.93 9.87 5.91
CA GLY A 13 -5.23 9.25 6.16
C GLY A 13 -6.41 10.09 5.70
N LYS A 14 -6.41 11.42 6.03
CA LYS A 14 -7.47 12.32 5.56
C LYS A 14 -7.46 12.53 4.04
N ALA A 15 -6.26 12.55 3.44
CA ALA A 15 -6.11 12.66 1.99
C ALA A 15 -6.69 11.42 1.28
N LEU A 16 -6.36 10.22 1.78
CA LEU A 16 -6.94 8.98 1.26
C LEU A 16 -8.46 8.92 1.47
N ALA A 17 -8.95 9.37 2.63
CA ALA A 17 -10.39 9.43 2.91
C ALA A 17 -11.15 10.27 1.88
N ALA A 18 -10.67 11.50 1.63
CA ALA A 18 -11.27 12.38 0.63
C ALA A 18 -11.23 11.76 -0.77
N ARG A 19 -10.09 11.22 -1.18
CA ARG A 19 -9.92 10.61 -2.51
C ARG A 19 -10.82 9.39 -2.71
N LEU A 20 -10.89 8.48 -1.75
CA LEU A 20 -11.74 7.30 -1.83
C LEU A 20 -13.23 7.67 -1.86
N ALA A 21 -13.64 8.62 -1.03
CA ALA A 21 -15.03 9.10 -1.07
C ALA A 21 -15.38 9.78 -2.39
N SER A 22 -14.44 10.51 -3.01
CA SER A 22 -14.67 11.18 -4.30
C SER A 22 -14.88 10.21 -5.47
N VAL A 23 -14.48 8.95 -5.32
CA VAL A 23 -14.69 7.88 -6.31
C VAL A 23 -15.79 6.89 -5.88
N GLY A 24 -16.62 7.28 -4.91
CA GLY A 24 -17.86 6.60 -4.56
C GLY A 24 -17.76 5.53 -3.48
N PHE A 25 -16.66 5.47 -2.71
CA PHE A 25 -16.62 4.63 -1.51
C PHE A 25 -17.31 5.32 -0.33
N ASP A 26 -17.95 4.52 0.55
CA ASP A 26 -18.37 4.96 1.89
C ASP A 26 -17.15 4.85 2.83
N VAL A 27 -16.69 5.97 3.38
CA VAL A 27 -15.45 6.04 4.15
C VAL A 27 -15.73 6.41 5.60
N VAL A 28 -15.07 5.75 6.54
CA VAL A 28 -15.10 6.10 7.96
C VAL A 28 -13.72 6.51 8.43
N VAL A 29 -13.59 7.77 8.81
CA VAL A 29 -12.36 8.31 9.41
C VAL A 29 -12.33 7.92 10.89
N GLY A 30 -11.38 7.07 11.27
CA GLY A 30 -11.14 6.63 12.63
C GLY A 30 -10.02 7.41 13.32
N SER A 31 -10.19 7.63 14.62
CA SER A 31 -9.19 8.26 15.48
C SER A 31 -9.30 7.72 16.91
N ARG A 32 -8.27 7.89 17.72
CA ARG A 32 -8.36 7.68 19.18
C ARG A 32 -9.35 8.62 19.86
N SER A 33 -9.62 9.77 19.24
CA SER A 33 -10.65 10.73 19.66
C SER A 33 -11.68 10.88 18.55
N LYS A 34 -12.92 10.46 18.82
CA LYS A 34 -14.05 10.61 17.91
C LYS A 34 -14.28 12.08 17.54
N TYR A 35 -14.13 12.99 18.50
CA TYR A 35 -14.30 14.44 18.26
C TYR A 35 -13.31 14.96 17.22
N ARG A 36 -12.03 14.51 17.29
CA ARG A 36 -11.04 14.89 16.29
C ARG A 36 -11.35 14.28 14.91
N ALA A 37 -11.92 13.09 14.86
CA ALA A 37 -12.37 12.52 13.59
C ALA A 37 -13.52 13.34 12.99
N MET A 38 -14.49 13.77 13.82
CA MET A 38 -15.60 14.63 13.39
C MET A 38 -15.08 15.96 12.83
N GLU A 39 -14.20 16.66 13.55
CA GLU A 39 -13.59 17.91 13.09
C GLU A 39 -12.89 17.75 11.74
N VAL A 40 -12.16 16.65 11.54
CA VAL A 40 -11.47 16.38 10.26
C VAL A 40 -12.47 16.12 9.14
N VAL A 41 -13.55 15.37 9.40
CA VAL A 41 -14.61 15.11 8.41
C VAL A 41 -15.34 16.39 8.04
N ASP A 42 -15.73 17.21 9.02
CA ASP A 42 -16.39 18.49 8.78
C ASP A 42 -15.51 19.40 7.90
N ASN A 43 -14.23 19.52 8.23
CA ASN A 43 -13.28 20.29 7.41
C ASN A 43 -13.12 19.74 5.98
N LEU A 44 -13.17 18.41 5.77
CA LEU A 44 -13.11 17.83 4.42
C LEU A 44 -14.36 18.14 3.61
N LEU A 45 -15.53 18.07 4.22
CA LEU A 45 -16.81 18.40 3.59
C LEU A 45 -16.90 19.90 3.25
N GLU A 46 -16.41 20.77 4.13
CA GLU A 46 -16.31 22.21 3.88
C GLU A 46 -15.31 22.56 2.78
N GLN A 47 -14.20 21.83 2.69
CA GLN A 47 -13.20 22.04 1.65
C GLN A 47 -13.70 21.66 0.25
N TRP A 48 -14.61 20.70 0.16
CA TRP A 48 -15.12 20.13 -1.10
C TRP A 48 -16.66 20.16 -1.18
N PRO A 49 -17.32 21.33 -1.06
CA PRO A 49 -18.77 21.43 -0.96
C PRO A 49 -19.50 20.96 -2.23
N ASP A 50 -18.84 21.06 -3.39
CA ASP A 50 -19.39 20.64 -4.68
C ASP A 50 -19.18 19.15 -4.99
N ARG A 51 -18.57 18.39 -4.07
CA ARG A 51 -18.33 16.96 -4.20
C ARG A 51 -19.26 16.18 -3.27
N SER A 52 -19.94 15.18 -3.82
CA SER A 52 -20.75 14.26 -3.00
C SER A 52 -19.86 13.25 -2.29
N LEU A 53 -19.26 13.66 -1.16
CA LEU A 53 -18.37 12.80 -0.38
C LEU A 53 -19.16 12.07 0.70
N THR A 54 -19.15 10.74 0.66
CA THR A 54 -19.73 9.89 1.74
C THR A 54 -18.62 9.56 2.74
N ILE A 55 -18.43 10.46 3.72
CA ILE A 55 -17.42 10.31 4.78
C ILE A 55 -18.10 10.42 6.14
N GLY A 56 -17.93 9.39 6.97
CA GLY A 56 -18.32 9.39 8.37
C GLY A 56 -17.11 9.50 9.32
N ALA A 57 -17.38 9.84 10.57
CA ALA A 57 -16.38 9.93 11.64
C ALA A 57 -16.66 8.94 12.75
N GLY A 58 -15.62 8.32 13.30
CA GLY A 58 -15.73 7.40 14.42
C GLY A 58 -14.46 7.34 15.27
N ASP A 59 -14.50 6.53 16.31
CA ASP A 59 -13.27 6.03 16.91
C ASP A 59 -12.65 4.93 16.03
N ASN A 60 -11.47 4.43 16.39
CA ASN A 60 -10.83 3.36 15.63
C ASN A 60 -11.66 2.07 15.63
N THR A 61 -12.44 1.81 16.68
CA THR A 61 -13.32 0.63 16.76
C THR A 61 -14.44 0.72 15.72
N GLY A 62 -15.10 1.88 15.65
CA GLY A 62 -16.15 2.13 14.65
C GLY A 62 -15.61 2.12 13.20
N ALA A 63 -14.41 2.64 12.99
CA ALA A 63 -13.76 2.58 11.68
C ALA A 63 -13.29 1.16 11.31
N ALA A 64 -12.96 0.31 12.29
CA ALA A 64 -12.64 -1.09 12.04
C ALA A 64 -13.87 -1.96 11.71
N ASP A 65 -15.09 -1.44 11.93
CA ASP A 65 -16.34 -2.14 11.65
C ASP A 65 -16.83 -1.88 10.21
N THR A 66 -15.94 -2.08 9.24
CA THR A 66 -16.14 -1.85 7.80
C THR A 66 -15.64 -3.06 7.02
N ASP A 67 -15.84 -3.08 5.69
CA ASP A 67 -15.46 -4.21 4.83
C ASP A 67 -13.93 -4.33 4.68
N VAL A 68 -13.27 -3.19 4.47
CA VAL A 68 -11.80 -3.07 4.35
C VAL A 68 -11.31 -2.01 5.33
N VAL A 69 -10.16 -2.26 5.93
CA VAL A 69 -9.57 -1.33 6.91
C VAL A 69 -8.19 -0.87 6.44
N VAL A 70 -7.96 0.43 6.50
CA VAL A 70 -6.65 1.04 6.21
C VAL A 70 -5.99 1.49 7.52
N ILE A 71 -4.72 1.16 7.70
CA ILE A 71 -3.90 1.68 8.80
C ILE A 71 -3.06 2.84 8.29
N ALA A 72 -3.43 4.05 8.72
CA ALA A 72 -2.81 5.33 8.35
C ALA A 72 -2.21 6.05 9.57
N THR A 73 -1.87 5.32 10.61
CA THR A 73 -1.20 5.86 11.80
C THR A 73 0.31 6.07 11.53
N PRO A 74 1.01 6.85 12.36
CA PRO A 74 2.46 6.79 12.42
C PRO A 74 2.95 5.35 12.58
N TRP A 75 4.10 5.04 12.01
CA TRP A 75 4.62 3.68 11.93
C TRP A 75 4.80 2.99 13.29
N ASP A 76 5.23 3.74 14.31
CA ASP A 76 5.44 3.28 15.68
C ASP A 76 4.13 2.94 16.42
N GLY A 77 3.00 3.50 15.96
CA GLY A 77 1.67 3.22 16.48
C GLY A 77 0.86 2.21 15.67
N ALA A 78 1.31 1.80 14.49
CA ALA A 78 0.53 0.99 13.56
C ALA A 78 0.14 -0.37 14.14
N THR A 79 1.10 -1.10 14.67
CA THR A 79 0.89 -2.43 15.29
C THR A 79 -0.06 -2.34 16.48
N GLN A 80 0.17 -1.39 17.39
CA GLN A 80 -0.66 -1.23 18.58
C GLN A 80 -2.10 -0.83 18.20
N THR A 81 -2.26 0.01 17.18
CA THR A 81 -3.58 0.38 16.67
C THR A 81 -4.32 -0.84 16.10
N ALA A 82 -3.65 -1.68 15.33
CA ALA A 82 -4.23 -2.93 14.81
C ALA A 82 -4.67 -3.86 15.95
N VAL A 83 -3.81 -4.09 16.93
CA VAL A 83 -4.12 -4.94 18.10
C VAL A 83 -5.30 -4.39 18.90
N SER A 84 -5.42 -3.08 19.05
CA SER A 84 -6.53 -2.47 19.80
C SER A 84 -7.94 -2.73 19.22
N VAL A 85 -8.00 -3.18 17.97
CA VAL A 85 -9.25 -3.51 17.26
C VAL A 85 -9.20 -4.90 16.63
N GLU A 86 -8.32 -5.78 17.08
CA GLU A 86 -8.06 -7.10 16.51
C GLU A 86 -9.32 -7.92 16.24
N ASP A 87 -10.27 -7.94 17.19
CA ASP A 87 -11.52 -8.68 17.06
C ASP A 87 -12.37 -8.22 15.85
N ARG A 88 -12.23 -6.94 15.45
CA ARG A 88 -12.93 -6.36 14.30
C ARG A 88 -12.21 -6.58 12.99
N LEU A 89 -10.90 -6.92 13.03
CA LEU A 89 -10.07 -7.15 11.85
C LEU A 89 -10.10 -8.61 11.37
N ARG A 90 -10.56 -9.54 12.19
CA ARG A 90 -10.56 -10.97 11.90
C ARG A 90 -11.20 -11.30 10.54
N GLY A 91 -10.43 -11.93 9.64
CA GLY A 91 -10.84 -12.31 8.30
C GLY A 91 -10.97 -11.12 7.32
N LYS A 92 -10.67 -9.90 7.73
CA LYS A 92 -10.76 -8.72 6.87
C LYS A 92 -9.45 -8.42 6.17
N ILE A 93 -9.56 -7.70 5.07
CA ILE A 93 -8.43 -7.12 4.36
C ILE A 93 -8.02 -5.85 5.12
N VAL A 94 -6.73 -5.77 5.43
CA VAL A 94 -6.11 -4.63 6.13
C VAL A 94 -5.01 -4.06 5.26
N ILE A 95 -5.17 -2.82 4.82
CA ILE A 95 -4.17 -2.12 4.00
C ILE A 95 -3.27 -1.30 4.92
N SER A 96 -1.97 -1.63 4.99
CA SER A 96 -0.96 -0.83 5.67
C SER A 96 -0.38 0.20 4.70
N MET A 97 -0.45 1.48 5.04
CA MET A 97 0.19 2.56 4.29
C MET A 97 1.28 3.29 5.08
N ALA A 98 1.64 2.78 6.24
CA ALA A 98 2.62 3.39 7.11
C ALA A 98 4.06 3.11 6.66
N ASN A 99 4.92 4.12 6.79
CA ASN A 99 6.36 4.00 6.48
C ASN A 99 7.18 4.23 7.74
N ALA A 100 8.10 3.32 8.03
CA ALA A 100 9.07 3.50 9.11
C ALA A 100 10.20 4.43 8.64
N LEU A 101 10.04 5.72 8.91
CA LEU A 101 10.97 6.76 8.50
C LEU A 101 11.33 7.65 9.68
N THR A 102 12.56 8.15 9.69
CA THR A 102 13.00 9.23 10.57
C THR A 102 13.58 10.38 9.77
N LYS A 103 13.53 11.59 10.33
CA LYS A 103 14.16 12.77 9.74
C LYS A 103 15.35 13.17 10.59
N LEU A 104 16.55 13.12 10.01
CA LEU A 104 17.79 13.55 10.62
C LEU A 104 18.30 14.82 9.88
N GLY A 105 18.16 15.96 10.53
CA GLY A 105 18.49 17.24 9.91
C GLY A 105 17.64 17.51 8.67
N LYS A 106 18.25 17.44 7.47
CA LYS A 106 17.60 17.64 6.18
C LYS A 106 17.35 16.33 5.40
N GLU A 107 17.62 15.18 6.00
CA GLU A 107 17.54 13.90 5.33
C GLU A 107 16.45 13.01 5.90
N PHE A 108 15.75 12.29 5.03
CA PHE A 108 14.87 11.20 5.43
C PHE A 108 15.63 9.89 5.35
N GLN A 109 15.59 9.15 6.44
CA GLN A 109 16.24 7.84 6.52
C GLN A 109 15.19 6.76 6.80
N PRO A 110 15.23 5.62 6.09
CA PRO A 110 14.38 4.50 6.39
C PRO A 110 14.81 3.85 7.70
N LEU A 111 13.83 3.46 8.50
CA LEU A 111 14.00 2.58 9.63
C LEU A 111 13.50 1.19 9.23
N VAL A 112 14.20 0.16 9.65
CA VAL A 112 13.77 -1.23 9.39
C VAL A 112 13.22 -1.80 10.70
N PRO A 113 11.90 -2.00 10.81
CA PRO A 113 11.32 -2.67 11.97
C PRO A 113 11.85 -4.10 12.12
N PRO A 114 11.77 -4.73 13.31
CA PRO A 114 12.28 -6.08 13.54
C PRO A 114 11.74 -7.15 12.59
N ARG A 115 10.57 -6.94 12.00
CA ARG A 115 9.96 -7.82 11.00
C ARG A 115 10.22 -7.40 9.55
N GLY A 116 11.14 -6.46 9.32
CA GLY A 116 11.51 -5.94 8.02
C GLY A 116 10.63 -4.75 7.56
N SER A 117 9.33 -4.76 7.85
CA SER A 117 8.41 -3.70 7.45
C SER A 117 7.32 -3.45 8.50
N VAL A 118 6.64 -2.32 8.40
CA VAL A 118 5.46 -2.03 9.23
C VAL A 118 4.33 -2.98 8.89
N ALA A 119 4.09 -3.23 7.60
CA ALA A 119 3.06 -4.16 7.13
C ALA A 119 3.28 -5.58 7.67
N ALA A 120 4.51 -6.11 7.62
CA ALA A 120 4.85 -7.41 8.18
C ALA A 120 4.70 -7.44 9.72
N SER A 121 4.98 -6.33 10.40
CA SER A 121 4.78 -6.20 11.84
C SER A 121 3.29 -6.22 12.21
N VAL A 122 2.45 -5.57 11.43
CA VAL A 122 0.99 -5.61 11.58
C VAL A 122 0.47 -7.03 11.33
N GLN A 123 0.87 -7.69 10.23
CA GLN A 123 0.44 -9.07 9.91
C GLN A 123 0.79 -10.05 11.04
N ALA A 124 1.99 -9.91 11.62
CA ALA A 124 2.40 -10.77 12.71
C ALA A 124 1.64 -10.51 14.02
N ALA A 125 1.21 -9.28 14.26
CA ALA A 125 0.49 -8.89 15.47
C ALA A 125 -1.00 -9.27 15.42
N VAL A 126 -1.61 -9.26 14.23
CA VAL A 126 -3.01 -9.63 13.99
C VAL A 126 -3.09 -10.71 12.89
N PRO A 127 -2.66 -11.93 13.18
CA PRO A 127 -2.43 -12.97 12.17
C PRO A 127 -3.70 -13.47 11.48
N GLN A 128 -4.86 -13.12 12.00
CA GLN A 128 -6.16 -13.54 11.44
C GLN A 128 -6.74 -12.55 10.42
N CYS A 129 -6.04 -11.46 10.11
CA CYS A 129 -6.40 -10.55 9.02
C CYS A 129 -5.50 -10.78 7.79
N LEU A 130 -5.91 -10.23 6.66
CA LEU A 130 -5.23 -10.36 5.37
C LEU A 130 -4.54 -9.03 5.05
N VAL A 131 -3.26 -8.89 5.40
CA VAL A 131 -2.56 -7.62 5.24
C VAL A 131 -2.04 -7.45 3.81
N ALA A 132 -2.35 -6.30 3.21
CA ALA A 132 -1.68 -5.77 2.03
C ALA A 132 -0.90 -4.50 2.40
N ALA A 133 0.25 -4.30 1.79
CA ALA A 133 1.01 -3.07 1.85
C ALA A 133 0.75 -2.26 0.58
N ALA A 134 0.27 -1.00 0.70
CA ALA A 134 -0.03 -0.14 -0.44
C ALA A 134 -0.03 1.35 -0.04
N PHE A 135 -0.04 2.26 -1.04
CA PHE A 135 -0.10 3.71 -0.88
C PHE A 135 1.10 4.39 -0.19
N HIS A 136 2.14 3.68 0.17
CA HIS A 136 3.30 4.17 0.92
C HIS A 136 3.99 5.39 0.30
N HIS A 137 4.06 5.40 -1.03
CA HIS A 137 4.82 6.35 -1.85
C HIS A 137 3.93 7.37 -2.56
N VAL A 138 2.62 7.36 -2.28
CA VAL A 138 1.69 8.32 -2.87
C VAL A 138 1.77 9.64 -2.10
N PRO A 139 2.03 10.78 -2.77
CA PRO A 139 2.18 12.04 -2.09
C PRO A 139 0.84 12.52 -1.52
N ALA A 140 0.78 12.68 -0.20
CA ALA A 140 -0.48 12.93 0.53
C ALA A 140 -1.18 14.23 0.11
N LYS A 141 -0.44 15.28 -0.27
CA LYS A 141 -1.06 16.54 -0.68
C LYS A 141 -1.82 16.38 -2.00
N GLU A 142 -1.20 15.76 -2.99
CA GLU A 142 -1.79 15.49 -4.30
C GLU A 142 -2.93 14.46 -4.19
N LEU A 143 -2.78 13.47 -3.31
CA LEU A 143 -3.84 12.50 -3.04
C LEU A 143 -5.11 13.17 -2.48
N GLY A 144 -4.95 14.18 -1.62
CA GLY A 144 -6.06 14.93 -1.01
C GLY A 144 -6.57 16.11 -1.84
N ASP A 145 -5.93 16.46 -2.95
CA ASP A 145 -6.39 17.51 -3.85
C ASP A 145 -7.35 16.92 -4.89
N LEU A 146 -8.65 17.10 -4.66
CA LEU A 146 -9.69 16.55 -5.55
C LEU A 146 -9.91 17.38 -6.81
N SER A 147 -9.26 18.55 -6.95
CA SER A 147 -9.35 19.38 -8.16
C SER A 147 -8.54 18.80 -9.31
N GLU A 148 -7.47 18.06 -9.01
CA GLU A 148 -6.55 17.52 -9.99
C GLU A 148 -6.46 15.99 -9.92
N PRO A 149 -6.30 15.33 -11.06
CA PRO A 149 -5.99 13.91 -11.09
C PRO A 149 -4.57 13.67 -10.54
N ILE A 150 -4.36 12.48 -9.96
CA ILE A 150 -3.04 12.08 -9.49
C ILE A 150 -2.51 10.93 -10.34
N GLU A 151 -1.46 11.16 -11.10
CA GLU A 151 -0.79 10.11 -11.87
C GLU A 151 0.23 9.38 -10.98
N SER A 152 -0.09 8.15 -10.61
CA SER A 152 0.83 7.33 -9.80
C SER A 152 0.61 5.84 -10.02
N ASP A 153 1.69 5.09 -10.04
CA ASP A 153 1.64 3.65 -9.86
C ASP A 153 1.60 3.35 -8.36
N VAL A 154 0.74 2.44 -7.94
CA VAL A 154 0.65 2.00 -6.55
C VAL A 154 1.17 0.57 -6.46
N LEU A 155 2.33 0.41 -5.84
CA LEU A 155 2.90 -0.91 -5.58
C LEU A 155 2.12 -1.57 -4.44
N ILE A 156 1.61 -2.77 -4.72
CA ILE A 156 0.82 -3.57 -3.78
C ILE A 156 1.54 -4.88 -3.55
N CYS A 157 1.73 -5.27 -2.30
CA CYS A 157 2.28 -6.59 -1.97
C CYS A 157 1.54 -7.21 -0.78
N SER A 158 1.35 -8.53 -0.83
CA SER A 158 0.65 -9.30 0.20
C SER A 158 0.94 -10.79 0.02
N ASP A 159 0.88 -11.55 1.12
CA ASP A 159 0.88 -13.02 1.07
C ASP A 159 -0.51 -13.60 0.74
N HIS A 160 -1.53 -12.73 0.61
CA HIS A 160 -2.92 -13.10 0.38
C HIS A 160 -3.43 -12.56 -0.96
N VAL A 161 -3.77 -13.45 -1.88
CA VAL A 161 -4.25 -13.09 -3.23
C VAL A 161 -5.46 -12.16 -3.17
N SER A 162 -6.45 -12.47 -2.33
CA SER A 162 -7.65 -11.63 -2.18
C SER A 162 -7.35 -10.20 -1.67
N ALA A 163 -6.31 -10.04 -0.84
CA ALA A 163 -5.90 -8.72 -0.39
C ALA A 163 -5.25 -7.90 -1.51
N VAL A 164 -4.46 -8.55 -2.40
CA VAL A 164 -3.93 -7.90 -3.60
C VAL A 164 -5.06 -7.50 -4.54
N GLU A 165 -5.99 -8.40 -4.84
CA GLU A 165 -7.12 -8.17 -5.76
C GLU A 165 -7.99 -7.02 -5.27
N THR A 166 -8.48 -7.08 -4.03
CA THR A 166 -9.34 -6.01 -3.48
C THR A 166 -8.62 -4.66 -3.40
N THR A 167 -7.33 -4.67 -3.00
CA THR A 167 -6.55 -3.42 -2.97
C THR A 167 -6.35 -2.86 -4.37
N SER A 168 -6.12 -3.72 -5.36
CA SER A 168 -5.99 -3.33 -6.77
C SER A 168 -7.31 -2.73 -7.31
N GLU A 169 -8.45 -3.33 -7.00
CA GLU A 169 -9.77 -2.79 -7.35
C GLU A 169 -10.02 -1.40 -6.75
N ILE A 170 -9.61 -1.21 -5.48
CA ILE A 170 -9.73 0.10 -4.82
C ILE A 170 -8.85 1.14 -5.53
N VAL A 171 -7.59 0.81 -5.81
CA VAL A 171 -6.66 1.71 -6.52
C VAL A 171 -7.15 2.04 -7.92
N ALA A 172 -7.63 1.04 -8.67
CA ALA A 172 -8.09 1.20 -10.06
C ALA A 172 -9.32 2.12 -10.20
N LYS A 173 -10.09 2.33 -9.12
CA LYS A 173 -11.19 3.31 -9.13
C LYS A 173 -10.71 4.75 -9.04
N ILE A 174 -9.48 4.98 -8.61
CA ILE A 174 -8.91 6.33 -8.54
C ILE A 174 -8.35 6.69 -9.91
N PRO A 175 -8.86 7.75 -10.57
CA PRO A 175 -8.41 8.13 -11.91
C PRO A 175 -6.89 8.33 -11.97
N ASN A 176 -6.27 7.80 -13.02
CA ASN A 176 -4.83 7.88 -13.32
C ASN A 176 -3.92 7.18 -12.30
N MET A 177 -4.47 6.43 -11.35
CA MET A 177 -3.68 5.54 -10.50
C MET A 177 -3.69 4.11 -11.06
N ARG A 178 -2.51 3.50 -11.16
CA ARG A 178 -2.33 2.16 -11.68
C ARG A 178 -1.90 1.21 -10.55
N PRO A 179 -2.70 0.18 -10.22
CA PRO A 179 -2.28 -0.84 -9.26
C PRO A 179 -1.24 -1.77 -9.89
N LEU A 180 -0.16 -2.04 -9.18
CA LEU A 180 0.89 -2.96 -9.61
C LEU A 180 1.15 -3.98 -8.49
N ASN A 181 0.89 -5.25 -8.78
CA ASN A 181 1.25 -6.34 -7.88
C ASN A 181 2.78 -6.48 -7.82
N ALA A 182 3.36 -6.16 -6.68
CA ALA A 182 4.80 -6.23 -6.42
C ALA A 182 5.23 -7.56 -5.77
N GLY A 183 4.30 -8.51 -5.57
CA GLY A 183 4.57 -9.83 -5.03
C GLY A 183 4.16 -10.01 -3.56
N GLU A 184 4.88 -10.85 -2.85
CA GLU A 184 4.60 -11.20 -1.45
C GLU A 184 4.87 -10.05 -0.48
N LEU A 185 4.35 -10.14 0.76
CA LEU A 185 4.44 -9.10 1.78
C LEU A 185 5.89 -8.75 2.16
N ALA A 186 6.85 -9.65 1.92
CA ALA A 186 8.28 -9.39 2.08
C ALA A 186 8.76 -8.18 1.25
N MET A 187 8.11 -7.88 0.13
CA MET A 187 8.41 -6.71 -0.71
C MET A 187 8.01 -5.39 -0.06
N ALA A 188 7.24 -5.41 1.04
CA ALA A 188 6.94 -4.19 1.78
C ALA A 188 8.21 -3.51 2.34
N THR A 189 9.23 -4.28 2.72
CA THR A 189 10.51 -3.73 3.24
C THR A 189 11.18 -2.74 2.28
N PRO A 190 11.52 -3.10 1.05
CA PRO A 190 12.11 -2.16 0.10
C PRO A 190 11.13 -1.06 -0.34
N ILE A 191 9.82 -1.34 -0.44
CA ILE A 191 8.80 -0.36 -0.84
C ILE A 191 8.64 0.73 0.21
N GLU A 192 8.49 0.38 1.49
CA GLU A 192 8.44 1.35 2.59
C GLU A 192 9.71 2.19 2.65
N SER A 193 10.88 1.56 2.52
CA SER A 193 12.18 2.24 2.53
C SER A 193 12.36 3.19 1.35
N PHE A 194 11.85 2.83 0.16
CA PHE A 194 11.94 3.66 -1.04
C PHE A 194 11.23 5.02 -0.89
N THR A 195 10.25 5.11 0.00
CA THR A 195 9.58 6.39 0.30
C THR A 195 10.57 7.46 0.79
N ALA A 196 11.64 7.07 1.51
CA ALA A 196 12.69 8.00 1.90
C ALA A 196 13.37 8.66 0.69
N VAL A 197 13.59 7.90 -0.39
CA VAL A 197 14.18 8.40 -1.63
C VAL A 197 13.26 9.44 -2.28
N LEU A 198 11.95 9.16 -2.37
CA LEU A 198 10.97 10.09 -2.94
C LEU A 198 10.87 11.39 -2.14
N LEU A 199 10.89 11.29 -0.80
CA LEU A 199 10.90 12.46 0.07
C LEU A 199 12.18 13.29 -0.10
N GLN A 200 13.33 12.64 -0.29
CA GLN A 200 14.59 13.33 -0.55
C GLN A 200 14.59 14.03 -1.90
N LEU A 201 14.04 13.40 -2.95
CA LEU A 201 13.83 14.03 -4.26
C LEU A 201 12.90 15.24 -4.17
N ASN A 202 11.80 15.13 -3.40
CA ASN A 202 10.89 16.26 -3.16
C ASN A 202 11.61 17.46 -2.56
N MET A 203 12.50 17.22 -1.59
CA MET A 203 13.27 18.30 -0.95
C MET A 203 14.30 18.92 -1.91
N HIS A 204 14.99 18.08 -2.68
CA HIS A 204 16.04 18.50 -3.59
C HIS A 204 15.49 19.33 -4.75
N TYR A 205 14.43 18.82 -5.39
CA TYR A 205 13.82 19.45 -6.56
C TYR A 205 12.67 20.42 -6.22
N LYS A 206 12.35 20.59 -4.94
CA LYS A 206 11.25 21.45 -4.45
C LYS A 206 9.91 21.13 -5.14
N THR A 207 9.62 19.85 -5.35
CA THR A 207 8.44 19.34 -6.01
C THR A 207 7.81 18.20 -5.19
N ARG A 208 6.81 17.57 -5.73
CA ARG A 208 6.22 16.34 -5.19
C ARG A 208 6.22 15.30 -6.28
N VAL A 209 7.07 14.30 -6.13
CA VAL A 209 7.18 13.21 -7.08
C VAL A 209 6.16 12.14 -6.76
N ALA A 210 5.59 11.55 -7.79
CA ALA A 210 4.85 10.31 -7.75
C ALA A 210 5.61 9.22 -8.53
N LEU A 211 5.35 7.97 -8.20
CA LEU A 211 6.00 6.85 -8.88
C LEU A 211 5.29 6.55 -10.21
N LYS A 212 6.06 6.46 -11.29
CA LYS A 212 5.61 5.90 -12.58
C LYS A 212 6.67 4.95 -13.10
N LEU A 213 6.31 3.71 -13.35
CA LEU A 213 7.22 2.68 -13.88
C LEU A 213 7.01 2.50 -15.38
N ALA A 214 8.01 2.87 -16.15
CA ALA A 214 8.02 2.65 -17.59
C ALA A 214 8.22 1.16 -17.93
N GLY A 215 7.73 0.73 -19.09
CA GLY A 215 7.90 -0.64 -19.58
C GLY A 215 6.88 -1.65 -19.03
N ILE A 216 6.02 -1.27 -18.10
CA ILE A 216 4.87 -2.08 -17.70
C ILE A 216 3.67 -1.62 -18.55
N PRO A 217 3.07 -2.51 -19.36
CA PRO A 217 1.88 -2.16 -20.15
C PRO A 217 0.79 -1.57 -19.26
N GLU A 218 0.05 -0.60 -19.77
CA GLU A 218 -1.22 -0.25 -19.17
C GLU A 218 -2.09 -1.51 -19.21
N ALA A 219 -2.59 -1.97 -18.06
CA ALA A 219 -3.40 -3.18 -18.02
C ALA A 219 -4.58 -3.01 -18.98
N PRO A 220 -4.86 -3.99 -19.86
CA PRO A 220 -6.13 -4.02 -20.54
C PRO A 220 -7.23 -4.02 -19.46
N ALA A 221 -8.38 -3.47 -19.77
CA ALA A 221 -9.53 -3.36 -18.85
C ALA A 221 -10.03 -4.70 -18.28
N ASP A 222 -9.35 -5.80 -18.55
CA ASP A 222 -9.67 -7.17 -18.14
C ASP A 222 -8.45 -7.81 -17.46
N THR A 223 -8.43 -7.79 -16.12
CA THR A 223 -7.32 -8.29 -15.29
C THR A 223 -7.39 -9.79 -15.01
N THR A 224 -8.10 -10.58 -15.81
CA THR A 224 -8.23 -12.03 -15.63
C THR A 224 -7.22 -12.86 -16.44
N ALA A 225 -6.28 -12.23 -17.16
CA ALA A 225 -5.27 -12.95 -17.92
C ALA A 225 -4.13 -13.44 -17.01
N PRO A 226 -3.83 -14.74 -16.97
CA PRO A 226 -2.68 -15.25 -16.24
C PRO A 226 -1.37 -14.73 -16.84
N ALA A 227 -0.39 -14.46 -15.98
CA ALA A 227 0.92 -13.99 -16.39
C ALA A 227 1.52 -14.87 -17.49
N PRO A 228 2.17 -14.30 -18.53
CA PRO A 228 2.74 -15.07 -19.61
C PRO A 228 3.82 -16.03 -19.06
N ARG A 229 3.61 -17.33 -19.27
CA ARG A 229 4.62 -18.34 -18.97
C ARG A 229 5.87 -18.02 -19.81
N ARG A 230 7.01 -17.83 -19.17
CA ARG A 230 8.29 -17.74 -19.87
C ARG A 230 8.45 -18.96 -20.73
N ALA A 231 8.60 -18.75 -22.04
CA ALA A 231 8.94 -19.81 -23.00
C ALA A 231 10.27 -20.42 -22.55
N GLY A 232 10.24 -21.70 -22.22
CA GLY A 232 11.43 -22.46 -21.90
C GLY A 232 12.38 -22.42 -23.11
N SER A 233 13.63 -22.03 -22.89
CA SER A 233 14.68 -22.18 -23.90
C SER A 233 14.83 -23.67 -24.21
N THR A 234 14.40 -24.08 -25.40
CA THR A 234 14.68 -25.40 -25.95
C THR A 234 16.20 -25.48 -26.22
N GLY A 235 16.89 -26.07 -25.27
CA GLY A 235 18.29 -26.45 -25.47
C GLY A 235 18.35 -27.53 -26.55
N ASN A 236 18.97 -27.17 -27.65
CA ASN A 236 19.25 -28.07 -28.76
C ASN A 236 20.38 -29.02 -28.32
N GLY A 237 20.03 -30.25 -27.98
CA GLY A 237 21.00 -31.32 -27.72
C GLY A 237 21.66 -31.76 -29.01
N LYS A 238 22.96 -31.63 -29.11
CA LYS A 238 23.77 -32.33 -30.09
C LYS A 238 24.52 -33.45 -29.39
N ALA A 239 24.12 -34.67 -29.71
CA ALA A 239 24.85 -35.88 -29.36
C ALA A 239 26.07 -36.00 -30.30
N ALA A 240 27.21 -36.41 -29.80
CA ALA A 240 28.18 -37.27 -30.40
C ALA A 240 29.40 -37.41 -29.48
N GLY A 241 29.81 -38.61 -29.24
CA GLY A 241 31.18 -39.05 -29.36
C GLY A 241 31.71 -39.88 -28.20
N ASP A 242 31.76 -41.20 -28.43
CA ASP A 242 32.44 -42.22 -27.65
C ASP A 242 33.92 -41.88 -27.38
N GLY A 243 34.43 -42.26 -26.20
CA GLY A 243 35.86 -42.19 -25.88
C GLY A 243 36.16 -42.82 -24.52
N GLU A 244 36.84 -43.93 -24.59
CA GLU A 244 37.25 -44.90 -23.55
C GLU A 244 37.96 -44.34 -22.30
N PRO A 245 38.12 -45.16 -21.26
CA PRO A 245 38.68 -44.78 -19.98
C PRO A 245 40.18 -44.92 -19.93
N MET A 246 40.88 -43.97 -19.35
CA MET A 246 42.27 -44.09 -18.97
C MET A 246 42.46 -43.97 -17.47
N ALA A 247 43.30 -44.87 -16.98
CA ALA A 247 43.62 -45.25 -15.63
C ALA A 247 44.23 -44.14 -14.76
N GLU A 248 44.03 -44.29 -13.43
CA GLU A 248 44.84 -43.65 -12.41
C GLU A 248 46.35 -43.92 -12.52
N PRO A 249 47.20 -43.05 -11.98
CA PRO A 249 48.16 -43.56 -10.99
C PRO A 249 48.22 -42.75 -9.71
N SER A 250 48.36 -43.54 -8.64
CA SER A 250 48.79 -43.21 -7.32
C SER A 250 50.13 -42.48 -7.23
N ALA A 251 50.24 -41.47 -6.39
CA ALA A 251 51.28 -41.22 -5.39
C ALA A 251 50.86 -40.03 -4.49
#